data_b3b6581239e69b19901bcf9cf40c7260
#
_entry.id   b3b6581239e69b19901bcf9cf40c7260
#
_cell.length_a   1.000
_cell.length_b   1.000
_cell.length_c   1.000
_cell.angle_alpha   90.00
_cell.angle_beta   90.00
_cell.angle_gamma   90.00
#
_symmetry.space_group_name_H-M   'P 1'
#
loop_
_entity.id
_entity.type
_entity.pdbx_description
1 polymer ?
#
loop_
_entity_poly.entity_id
_entity_poly.type
_entity_poly.pdbx_seq_one_letter_code
_entity_poly.pdbx_strand_id
1 'polypeptide(L)'
;MHAIAHTARASGRKVAYMSAEKFMYDFVRALRFQDTMAFKARFRSVDVLMIDDIQFICGKDATQEEFFHTFNSLIDQGKQIVISADQSPADMSGLEERLRSRLSMGLVAAIHPTTYELRLGILQSKCAQMKRNLPQDVLEFLAQKVASNVRELEGALNRLIAHAELVNRPVTVDTAQDLLADILRANDRRTTIEDIQRKVCEHYGIRLADMHSPRRARPVARPRQLAMYLCKQLTTHSLPEIGRKFGGRDHTTIIHGVRKIEELLAGDPVLRDDLESLKKAIAA
;
A
#
# COMPACT_ATOMS: atom_id res chain seq x y z
N MET A 1 -4.52 -7.38 10.26
CA MET A 1 -5.89 -7.58 10.79
C MET A 1 -6.09 -9.00 11.35
N HIS A 2 -5.99 -10.10 10.59
CA HIS A 2 -6.27 -11.47 11.07
C HIS A 2 -5.48 -11.90 12.31
N ALA A 3 -4.18 -11.57 12.39
CA ALA A 3 -3.36 -11.89 13.57
C ALA A 3 -3.91 -11.23 14.85
N ILE A 4 -4.28 -9.95 14.76
CA ILE A 4 -4.87 -9.21 15.88
C ILE A 4 -6.20 -9.84 16.28
N ALA A 5 -7.06 -10.18 15.30
CA ALA A 5 -8.34 -10.84 15.56
C ALA A 5 -8.16 -12.20 16.25
N HIS A 6 -7.16 -12.99 15.82
CA HIS A 6 -6.84 -14.28 16.42
C HIS A 6 -6.41 -14.13 17.89
N THR A 7 -5.46 -13.23 18.16
CA THR A 7 -4.97 -12.97 19.51
C THR A 7 -6.08 -12.46 20.45
N ALA A 8 -6.93 -11.53 19.94
CA ALA A 8 -8.04 -11.01 20.73
C ALA A 8 -9.08 -12.10 21.06
N ARG A 9 -9.40 -12.99 20.12
CA ARG A 9 -10.30 -14.14 20.36
C ARG A 9 -9.69 -15.14 21.34
N ALA A 10 -8.39 -15.43 21.23
CA ALA A 10 -7.69 -16.31 22.15
C ALA A 10 -7.69 -15.78 23.60
N SER A 11 -7.79 -14.46 23.78
CA SER A 11 -7.96 -13.83 25.11
C SER A 11 -9.42 -13.72 25.56
N GLY A 12 -10.35 -14.42 24.90
CA GLY A 12 -11.77 -14.47 25.28
C GLY A 12 -12.60 -13.27 24.86
N ARG A 13 -12.05 -12.31 24.08
CA ARG A 13 -12.77 -11.11 23.63
C ARG A 13 -13.68 -11.41 22.45
N LYS A 14 -14.87 -10.80 22.45
CA LYS A 14 -15.79 -10.85 21.32
C LYS A 14 -15.31 -9.91 20.22
N VAL A 15 -14.91 -10.47 19.06
CA VAL A 15 -14.36 -9.73 17.93
C VAL A 15 -15.34 -9.73 16.75
N ALA A 16 -15.77 -8.56 16.31
CA ALA A 16 -16.41 -8.37 15.02
C ALA A 16 -15.34 -7.91 14.01
N TYR A 17 -15.09 -8.74 12.99
CA TYR A 17 -14.17 -8.42 11.89
C TYR A 17 -14.91 -8.47 10.56
N MET A 18 -14.86 -7.39 9.80
CA MET A 18 -15.49 -7.28 8.47
C MET A 18 -14.82 -6.21 7.62
N SER A 19 -15.05 -6.25 6.31
CA SER A 19 -14.69 -5.14 5.43
C SER A 19 -15.65 -3.95 5.58
N ALA A 20 -15.18 -2.75 5.23
CA ALA A 20 -16.03 -1.56 5.19
C ALA A 20 -17.20 -1.71 4.20
N GLU A 21 -17.01 -2.43 3.08
CA GLU A 21 -18.09 -2.78 2.15
C GLU A 21 -19.17 -3.64 2.81
N LYS A 22 -18.77 -4.64 3.61
CA LYS A 22 -19.70 -5.50 4.36
C LYS A 22 -20.47 -4.68 5.39
N PHE A 23 -19.82 -3.76 6.09
CA PHE A 23 -20.47 -2.84 7.02
C PHE A 23 -21.53 -2.00 6.29
N MET A 24 -21.18 -1.39 5.15
CA MET A 24 -22.07 -0.62 4.31
C MET A 24 -23.26 -1.46 3.83
N TYR A 25 -23.01 -2.67 3.34
CA TYR A 25 -24.06 -3.57 2.89
C TYR A 25 -25.04 -3.92 4.02
N ASP A 26 -24.54 -4.31 5.18
CA ASP A 26 -25.35 -4.66 6.36
C ASP A 26 -26.16 -3.46 6.86
N PHE A 27 -25.61 -2.23 6.80
CA PHE A 27 -26.30 -0.99 7.13
C PHE A 27 -27.43 -0.69 6.15
N VAL A 28 -27.17 -0.70 4.85
CA VAL A 28 -28.18 -0.47 3.81
C VAL A 28 -29.32 -1.49 3.90
N ARG A 29 -28.99 -2.74 4.20
CA ARG A 29 -29.97 -3.81 4.44
C ARG A 29 -30.82 -3.49 5.67
N ALA A 30 -30.20 -3.07 6.78
CA ALA A 30 -30.92 -2.71 8.00
C ALA A 30 -31.88 -1.52 7.78
N LEU A 31 -31.49 -0.55 6.95
CA LEU A 31 -32.39 0.56 6.55
C LEU A 31 -33.59 0.06 5.75
N ARG A 32 -33.37 -0.81 4.76
CA ARG A 32 -34.45 -1.34 3.92
C ARG A 32 -35.48 -2.16 4.68
N PHE A 33 -35.03 -2.95 5.66
CA PHE A 33 -35.89 -3.80 6.47
C PHE A 33 -36.34 -3.16 7.79
N GLN A 34 -36.00 -1.88 8.01
CA GLN A 34 -36.31 -1.13 9.23
C GLN A 34 -35.77 -1.78 10.52
N ASP A 35 -34.66 -2.52 10.43
CA ASP A 35 -34.03 -3.26 11.52
C ASP A 35 -32.69 -2.62 11.96
N THR A 36 -32.70 -1.29 12.04
CA THR A 36 -31.50 -0.54 12.46
C THR A 36 -31.12 -0.76 13.91
N MET A 37 -32.10 -1.13 14.77
CA MET A 37 -31.84 -1.41 16.18
C MET A 37 -31.02 -2.69 16.36
N ALA A 38 -31.34 -3.77 15.66
CA ALA A 38 -30.57 -5.00 15.68
C ALA A 38 -29.16 -4.80 15.08
N PHE A 39 -29.05 -4.02 14.01
CA PHE A 39 -27.76 -3.63 13.45
C PHE A 39 -26.88 -2.94 14.52
N LYS A 40 -27.38 -1.91 15.17
CA LYS A 40 -26.66 -1.19 16.24
C LYS A 40 -26.32 -2.09 17.44
N ALA A 41 -27.27 -2.92 17.88
CA ALA A 41 -27.05 -3.85 18.98
C ALA A 41 -25.93 -4.84 18.72
N ARG A 42 -25.78 -5.32 17.49
CA ARG A 42 -24.71 -6.23 17.06
C ARG A 42 -23.32 -5.64 17.35
N PHE A 43 -23.09 -4.37 17.03
CA PHE A 43 -21.79 -3.74 17.26
C PHE A 43 -21.55 -3.35 18.72
N ARG A 44 -22.60 -2.97 19.45
CA ARG A 44 -22.50 -2.66 20.89
C ARG A 44 -22.12 -3.87 21.75
N SER A 45 -22.37 -5.09 21.27
CA SER A 45 -22.11 -6.33 22.00
C SER A 45 -20.68 -6.85 21.87
N VAL A 46 -19.82 -6.20 21.09
CA VAL A 46 -18.44 -6.65 20.84
C VAL A 46 -17.44 -5.92 21.74
N ASP A 47 -16.29 -6.57 22.00
CA ASP A 47 -15.18 -5.96 22.72
C ASP A 47 -14.15 -5.36 21.78
N VAL A 48 -14.09 -5.87 20.54
CA VAL A 48 -13.20 -5.40 19.50
C VAL A 48 -13.96 -5.31 18.18
N LEU A 49 -14.03 -4.11 17.60
CA LEU A 49 -14.50 -3.91 16.22
C LEU A 49 -13.29 -3.78 15.29
N MET A 50 -13.27 -4.57 14.22
CA MET A 50 -12.22 -4.53 13.22
C MET A 50 -12.84 -4.28 11.85
N ILE A 51 -12.46 -3.15 11.23
CA ILE A 51 -12.93 -2.77 9.88
C ILE A 51 -11.75 -2.76 8.93
N ASP A 52 -11.86 -3.56 7.89
CA ASP A 52 -10.85 -3.64 6.84
C ASP A 52 -11.21 -2.72 5.66
N ASP A 53 -10.21 -2.06 5.11
CA ASP A 53 -10.34 -1.21 3.93
C ASP A 53 -11.37 -0.08 4.07
N ILE A 54 -11.18 0.79 5.07
CA ILE A 54 -12.11 1.89 5.39
C ILE A 54 -12.34 2.85 4.22
N GLN A 55 -11.42 2.94 3.24
CA GLN A 55 -11.55 3.79 2.06
C GLN A 55 -12.82 3.49 1.24
N PHE A 56 -13.40 2.31 1.33
CA PHE A 56 -14.61 1.94 0.59
C PHE A 56 -15.87 2.70 1.05
N ILE A 57 -15.87 3.32 2.23
CA ILE A 57 -16.96 4.19 2.66
C ILE A 57 -16.74 5.67 2.30
N CYS A 58 -15.58 6.04 1.75
CA CYS A 58 -15.34 7.41 1.30
C CYS A 58 -16.36 7.83 0.24
N GLY A 59 -16.93 9.05 0.38
CA GLY A 59 -17.99 9.55 -0.49
C GLY A 59 -19.37 8.88 -0.28
N LYS A 60 -19.56 8.12 0.81
CA LYS A 60 -20.83 7.48 1.19
C LYS A 60 -21.37 8.09 2.47
N ASP A 61 -21.90 9.31 2.40
CA ASP A 61 -22.22 10.16 3.55
C ASP A 61 -23.07 9.45 4.62
N ALA A 62 -24.19 8.82 4.24
CA ALA A 62 -25.05 8.09 5.18
C ALA A 62 -24.32 6.92 5.89
N THR A 63 -23.40 6.25 5.19
CA THR A 63 -22.61 5.16 5.77
C THR A 63 -21.54 5.71 6.69
N GLN A 64 -20.89 6.81 6.32
CA GLN A 64 -19.90 7.47 7.18
C GLN A 64 -20.54 8.00 8.46
N GLU A 65 -21.74 8.57 8.36
CA GLU A 65 -22.51 9.03 9.52
C GLU A 65 -22.82 7.89 10.50
N GLU A 66 -23.36 6.77 10.01
CA GLU A 66 -23.64 5.62 10.87
C GLU A 66 -22.37 5.01 11.45
N PHE A 67 -21.29 4.95 10.64
CA PHE A 67 -19.99 4.48 11.12
C PHE A 67 -19.45 5.40 12.22
N PHE A 68 -19.56 6.70 12.08
CA PHE A 68 -19.16 7.68 13.09
C PHE A 68 -19.91 7.49 14.41
N HIS A 69 -21.23 7.26 14.35
CA HIS A 69 -22.02 6.98 15.54
C HIS A 69 -21.64 5.65 16.21
N THR A 70 -21.41 4.62 15.41
CA THR A 70 -20.93 3.31 15.90
C THR A 70 -19.57 3.44 16.55
N PHE A 71 -18.63 4.16 15.92
CA PHE A 71 -17.29 4.43 16.41
C PHE A 71 -17.31 5.12 17.76
N ASN A 72 -18.04 6.25 17.90
CA ASN A 72 -18.13 6.98 19.15
C ASN A 72 -18.76 6.11 20.26
N SER A 73 -19.83 5.41 19.97
CA SER A 73 -20.49 4.54 20.95
C SER A 73 -19.56 3.46 21.50
N LEU A 74 -18.64 2.93 20.68
CA LEU A 74 -17.64 1.94 21.11
C LEU A 74 -16.53 2.58 21.94
N ILE A 75 -16.04 3.76 21.54
CA ILE A 75 -15.03 4.50 22.32
C ILE A 75 -15.57 4.89 23.70
N ASP A 76 -16.79 5.40 23.77
CA ASP A 76 -17.44 5.78 25.04
C ASP A 76 -17.61 4.59 25.99
N GLN A 77 -17.70 3.37 25.44
CA GLN A 77 -17.74 2.11 26.22
C GLN A 77 -16.35 1.51 26.49
N GLY A 78 -15.27 2.19 26.14
CA GLY A 78 -13.89 1.69 26.32
C GLY A 78 -13.57 0.46 25.46
N LYS A 79 -14.28 0.26 24.33
CA LYS A 79 -14.05 -0.86 23.41
C LYS A 79 -12.89 -0.56 22.46
N GLN A 80 -12.24 -1.61 21.98
CA GLN A 80 -11.14 -1.47 21.03
C GLN A 80 -11.66 -1.41 19.60
N ILE A 81 -11.12 -0.46 18.83
CA ILE A 81 -11.36 -0.38 17.38
C ILE A 81 -10.02 -0.55 16.65
N VAL A 82 -10.02 -1.32 15.57
CA VAL A 82 -8.87 -1.53 14.70
C VAL A 82 -9.33 -1.35 13.26
N ILE A 83 -8.70 -0.43 12.55
CA ILE A 83 -9.11 -0.07 11.18
C ILE A 83 -7.90 -0.21 10.26
N SER A 84 -8.09 -0.78 9.08
CA SER A 84 -7.10 -0.73 8.01
C SER A 84 -7.50 0.25 6.91
N ALA A 85 -6.52 0.78 6.23
CA ALA A 85 -6.67 1.68 5.11
C ALA A 85 -5.50 1.55 4.14
N ASP A 86 -5.69 1.95 2.88
CA ASP A 86 -4.64 2.01 1.88
C ASP A 86 -3.78 3.29 1.97
N GLN A 87 -4.25 4.29 2.72
CA GLN A 87 -3.56 5.56 2.91
C GLN A 87 -3.83 6.15 4.30
N SER A 88 -3.07 7.18 4.67
CA SER A 88 -3.26 7.90 5.93
C SER A 88 -4.66 8.55 5.99
N PRO A 89 -5.32 8.62 7.16
CA PRO A 89 -6.58 9.36 7.32
C PRO A 89 -6.51 10.81 6.82
N ALA A 90 -5.34 11.45 6.92
CA ALA A 90 -5.12 12.81 6.45
C ALA A 90 -5.17 12.93 4.91
N ASP A 91 -4.79 11.87 4.21
CA ASP A 91 -4.68 11.84 2.74
C ASP A 91 -5.95 11.27 2.07
N MET A 92 -6.92 10.78 2.83
CA MET A 92 -8.16 10.19 2.31
C MET A 92 -9.09 11.26 1.75
N SER A 93 -9.24 11.29 0.43
CA SER A 93 -10.29 12.10 -0.22
C SER A 93 -11.67 11.49 -0.01
N GLY A 94 -12.70 12.33 0.18
CA GLY A 94 -14.08 11.87 0.40
C GLY A 94 -14.37 11.30 1.79
N LEU A 95 -13.43 11.40 2.73
CA LEU A 95 -13.66 11.12 4.15
C LEU A 95 -14.13 12.40 4.84
N GLU A 96 -15.26 12.34 5.58
CA GLU A 96 -15.77 13.46 6.36
C GLU A 96 -14.78 13.92 7.42
N GLU A 97 -14.66 15.24 7.63
CA GLU A 97 -13.67 15.86 8.52
C GLU A 97 -13.78 15.35 9.97
N ARG A 98 -15.01 15.18 10.47
CA ARG A 98 -15.25 14.64 11.81
C ARG A 98 -14.75 13.21 11.98
N LEU A 99 -14.92 12.36 10.95
CA LEU A 99 -14.42 10.98 10.96
C LEU A 99 -12.90 10.96 10.81
N ARG A 100 -12.34 11.78 9.90
CA ARG A 100 -10.89 11.96 9.73
C ARG A 100 -10.21 12.34 11.03
N SER A 101 -10.76 13.32 11.76
CA SER A 101 -10.26 13.74 13.07
C SER A 101 -10.23 12.59 14.07
N ARG A 102 -11.30 11.80 14.15
CA ARG A 102 -11.40 10.65 15.06
C ARG A 102 -10.40 9.54 14.71
N LEU A 103 -10.24 9.21 13.44
CA LEU A 103 -9.28 8.20 12.99
C LEU A 103 -7.83 8.64 13.28
N SER A 104 -7.54 9.92 13.17
CA SER A 104 -6.21 10.48 13.44
C SER A 104 -5.87 10.59 14.94
N MET A 105 -6.86 10.54 15.84
CA MET A 105 -6.62 10.57 17.29
C MET A 105 -6.01 9.26 17.82
N GLY A 106 -6.17 8.15 17.12
CA GLY A 106 -5.66 6.84 17.50
C GLY A 106 -4.19 6.65 17.11
N LEU A 107 -3.68 5.44 17.41
CA LEU A 107 -2.37 5.02 16.92
C LEU A 107 -2.47 4.75 15.40
N VAL A 108 -1.82 5.56 14.61
CA VAL A 108 -1.66 5.35 13.17
C VAL A 108 -0.31 4.70 12.91
N ALA A 109 -0.31 3.46 12.45
CA ALA A 109 0.90 2.70 12.14
C ALA A 109 0.96 2.37 10.65
N ALA A 110 2.06 2.75 10.00
CA ALA A 110 2.30 2.42 8.60
C ALA A 110 2.89 1.01 8.49
N ILE A 111 2.31 0.19 7.60
CA ILE A 111 2.88 -1.10 7.21
C ILE A 111 3.74 -0.85 5.97
N HIS A 112 5.05 -0.98 6.14
CA HIS A 112 6.01 -0.78 5.07
C HIS A 112 6.11 -2.00 4.13
N PRO A 113 6.61 -1.81 2.88
CA PRO A 113 6.93 -2.90 1.99
C PRO A 113 7.82 -3.95 2.66
N THR A 114 7.62 -5.21 2.29
CA THR A 114 8.36 -6.33 2.88
C THR A 114 9.82 -6.35 2.45
N THR A 115 10.73 -6.61 3.40
CA THR A 115 12.15 -6.88 3.08
C THR A 115 12.31 -8.25 2.41
N TYR A 116 13.47 -8.49 1.81
CA TYR A 116 13.79 -9.80 1.21
C TYR A 116 13.66 -10.93 2.25
N GLU A 117 14.23 -10.76 3.44
CA GLU A 117 14.22 -11.74 4.52
C GLU A 117 12.79 -12.06 4.97
N LEU A 118 11.95 -11.02 5.09
CA LEU A 118 10.55 -11.20 5.45
C LEU A 118 9.77 -11.96 4.37
N ARG A 119 10.01 -11.66 3.08
CA ARG A 119 9.40 -12.40 1.97
C ARG A 119 9.81 -13.86 1.96
N LEU A 120 11.09 -14.14 2.16
CA LEU A 120 11.61 -15.52 2.24
C LEU A 120 10.97 -16.27 3.41
N GLY A 121 10.89 -15.65 4.59
CA GLY A 121 10.22 -16.23 5.75
C GLY A 121 8.72 -16.49 5.53
N ILE A 122 8.03 -15.59 4.82
CA ILE A 122 6.62 -15.79 4.44
C ILE A 122 6.48 -17.01 3.53
N LEU A 123 7.32 -17.14 2.50
CA LEU A 123 7.31 -18.28 1.57
C LEU A 123 7.54 -19.60 2.29
N GLN A 124 8.55 -19.66 3.16
CA GLN A 124 8.87 -20.85 3.96
C GLN A 124 7.71 -21.24 4.88
N SER A 125 7.12 -20.25 5.58
CA SER A 125 5.97 -20.49 6.45
C SER A 125 4.75 -21.01 5.68
N LYS A 126 4.48 -20.46 4.48
CA LYS A 126 3.38 -20.91 3.62
C LYS A 126 3.60 -22.33 3.09
N CYS A 127 4.81 -22.66 2.67
CA CYS A 127 5.17 -24.04 2.27
C CYS A 127 4.91 -25.02 3.42
N ALA A 128 5.35 -24.68 4.64
CA ALA A 128 5.14 -25.52 5.81
C ALA A 128 3.63 -25.70 6.14
N GLN A 129 2.83 -24.62 6.06
CA GLN A 129 1.37 -24.68 6.26
C GLN A 129 0.68 -25.57 5.24
N MET A 130 1.12 -25.53 3.97
CA MET A 130 0.59 -26.34 2.90
C MET A 130 1.13 -27.78 2.90
N LYS A 131 2.09 -28.08 3.79
CA LYS A 131 2.83 -29.36 3.82
C LYS A 131 3.48 -29.68 2.46
N ARG A 132 4.03 -28.65 1.82
CA ARG A 132 4.71 -28.74 0.50
C ARG A 132 6.12 -28.18 0.65
N ASN A 133 7.05 -28.79 -0.09
CA ASN A 133 8.43 -28.32 -0.15
C ASN A 133 8.77 -27.90 -1.56
N LEU A 134 9.22 -26.67 -1.71
CA LEU A 134 9.93 -26.20 -2.89
C LEU A 134 11.43 -26.10 -2.58
N PRO A 135 12.30 -26.27 -3.57
CA PRO A 135 13.73 -26.07 -3.40
C PRO A 135 14.03 -24.66 -2.87
N GLN A 136 15.06 -24.55 -2.04
CA GLN A 136 15.42 -23.29 -1.39
C GLN A 136 15.79 -22.19 -2.40
N ASP A 137 16.50 -22.55 -3.46
CA ASP A 137 16.87 -21.65 -4.57
C ASP A 137 15.66 -21.06 -5.29
N VAL A 138 14.57 -21.83 -5.43
CA VAL A 138 13.30 -21.36 -5.99
C VAL A 138 12.62 -20.37 -5.04
N LEU A 139 12.62 -20.62 -3.73
CA LEU A 139 12.06 -19.68 -2.74
C LEU A 139 12.86 -18.38 -2.69
N GLU A 140 14.19 -18.45 -2.75
CA GLU A 140 15.07 -17.29 -2.82
C GLU A 140 14.83 -16.48 -4.10
N PHE A 141 14.72 -17.16 -5.24
CA PHE A 141 14.36 -16.55 -6.51
C PHE A 141 13.04 -15.78 -6.44
N LEU A 142 11.98 -16.41 -5.89
CA LEU A 142 10.67 -15.73 -5.69
C LEU A 142 10.80 -14.52 -4.78
N ALA A 143 11.48 -14.66 -3.63
CA ALA A 143 11.67 -13.58 -2.67
C ALA A 143 12.44 -12.39 -3.27
N GLN A 144 13.35 -12.65 -4.19
CA GLN A 144 14.13 -11.63 -4.89
C GLN A 144 13.32 -10.95 -6.00
N LYS A 145 12.66 -11.73 -6.84
CA LYS A 145 12.04 -11.25 -8.08
C LYS A 145 10.61 -10.73 -7.90
N VAL A 146 9.84 -11.30 -6.97
CA VAL A 146 8.47 -10.85 -6.69
C VAL A 146 8.46 -9.96 -5.45
N ALA A 147 8.86 -8.70 -5.63
CA ALA A 147 8.99 -7.72 -4.55
C ALA A 147 7.79 -6.77 -4.41
N SER A 148 6.80 -6.93 -5.25
CA SER A 148 5.64 -6.02 -5.38
C SER A 148 4.76 -5.98 -4.15
N ASN A 149 4.19 -7.10 -3.79
CA ASN A 149 3.31 -7.28 -2.63
C ASN A 149 3.20 -8.77 -2.27
N VAL A 150 2.76 -9.03 -1.03
CA VAL A 150 2.64 -10.39 -0.51
C VAL A 150 1.59 -11.21 -1.25
N ARG A 151 0.52 -10.59 -1.77
CA ARG A 151 -0.53 -11.31 -2.53
C ARG A 151 0.01 -11.88 -3.85
N GLU A 152 0.80 -11.09 -4.59
CA GLU A 152 1.48 -11.59 -5.79
C GLU A 152 2.52 -12.66 -5.46
N LEU A 153 3.26 -12.48 -4.36
CA LEU A 153 4.24 -13.46 -3.89
C LEU A 153 3.56 -14.81 -3.55
N GLU A 154 2.45 -14.79 -2.81
CA GLU A 154 1.65 -15.97 -2.52
C GLU A 154 1.02 -16.57 -3.79
N GLY A 155 0.53 -15.73 -4.69
CA GLY A 155 -0.01 -16.19 -5.99
C GLY A 155 1.04 -16.91 -6.83
N ALA A 156 2.27 -16.36 -6.90
CA ALA A 156 3.40 -16.99 -7.57
C ALA A 156 3.76 -18.35 -6.93
N LEU A 157 3.84 -18.41 -5.60
CA LEU A 157 4.10 -19.64 -4.86
C LEU A 157 3.04 -20.71 -5.18
N ASN A 158 1.76 -20.36 -5.09
CA ASN A 158 0.65 -21.26 -5.35
C ASN A 158 0.69 -21.82 -6.78
N ARG A 159 1.03 -20.98 -7.76
CA ARG A 159 1.17 -21.38 -9.18
C ARG A 159 2.29 -22.40 -9.37
N LEU A 160 3.44 -22.23 -8.69
CA LEU A 160 4.53 -23.20 -8.74
C LEU A 160 4.18 -24.52 -8.06
N ILE A 161 3.51 -24.47 -6.89
CA ILE A 161 3.07 -25.67 -6.19
C ILE A 161 2.06 -26.45 -7.04
N ALA A 162 1.07 -25.78 -7.60
CA ALA A 162 0.07 -26.41 -8.46
C ALA A 162 0.71 -27.06 -9.70
N HIS A 163 1.69 -26.40 -10.33
CA HIS A 163 2.44 -26.98 -11.45
C HIS A 163 3.23 -28.23 -11.03
N ALA A 164 3.92 -28.19 -9.90
CA ALA A 164 4.67 -29.34 -9.39
C ALA A 164 3.78 -30.56 -9.18
N GLU A 165 2.55 -30.33 -8.67
CA GLU A 165 1.55 -31.38 -8.46
C GLU A 165 1.01 -31.95 -9.76
N LEU A 166 0.69 -31.08 -10.74
CA LEU A 166 0.12 -31.51 -12.03
C LEU A 166 1.14 -32.28 -12.88
N VAL A 167 2.41 -31.83 -12.88
CA VAL A 167 3.44 -32.44 -13.74
C VAL A 167 4.19 -33.56 -13.00
N ASN A 168 3.98 -33.67 -11.68
CA ASN A 168 4.69 -34.61 -10.80
C ASN A 168 6.23 -34.54 -10.95
N ARG A 169 6.77 -33.32 -11.07
CA ARG A 169 8.20 -33.02 -11.17
C ARG A 169 8.59 -31.90 -10.22
N PRO A 170 9.80 -31.91 -9.65
CA PRO A 170 10.29 -30.80 -8.84
C PRO A 170 10.39 -29.53 -9.71
N VAL A 171 10.04 -28.39 -9.12
CA VAL A 171 10.19 -27.08 -9.75
C VAL A 171 11.67 -26.68 -9.66
N THR A 172 12.24 -26.23 -10.78
CA THR A 172 13.56 -25.61 -10.86
C THR A 172 13.40 -24.10 -11.04
N VAL A 173 14.49 -23.33 -10.87
CA VAL A 173 14.49 -21.88 -11.12
C VAL A 173 14.10 -21.57 -12.56
N ASP A 174 14.57 -22.33 -13.54
CA ASP A 174 14.22 -22.16 -14.95
C ASP A 174 12.72 -22.37 -15.18
N THR A 175 12.16 -23.45 -14.61
CA THR A 175 10.70 -23.69 -14.65
C THR A 175 9.93 -22.56 -13.98
N ALA A 176 10.43 -22.01 -12.88
CA ALA A 176 9.79 -20.88 -12.20
C ALA A 176 9.85 -19.60 -13.06
N GLN A 177 10.94 -19.35 -13.77
CA GLN A 177 11.06 -18.23 -14.70
C GLN A 177 10.04 -18.32 -15.83
N ASP A 178 9.90 -19.47 -16.45
CA ASP A 178 8.97 -19.68 -17.55
C ASP A 178 7.52 -19.54 -17.10
N LEU A 179 7.15 -20.17 -15.99
CA LEU A 179 5.79 -20.15 -15.45
C LEU A 179 5.35 -18.79 -14.93
N LEU A 180 6.28 -17.99 -14.46
CA LEU A 180 6.01 -16.67 -13.87
C LEU A 180 6.41 -15.53 -14.78
N ALA A 181 6.69 -15.80 -16.07
CA ALA A 181 7.18 -14.78 -17.01
C ALA A 181 6.27 -13.56 -17.13
N ASP A 182 4.97 -13.72 -16.94
CA ASP A 182 3.98 -12.64 -16.88
C ASP A 182 4.16 -11.75 -15.63
N ILE A 183 4.29 -12.36 -14.45
CA ILE A 183 4.50 -11.67 -13.17
C ILE A 183 5.87 -11.00 -13.17
N LEU A 184 6.90 -11.68 -13.64
CA LEU A 184 8.28 -11.17 -13.70
C LEU A 184 8.37 -9.96 -14.63
N ARG A 185 7.80 -10.03 -15.82
CA ARG A 185 7.72 -8.88 -16.74
C ARG A 185 6.96 -7.69 -16.14
N ALA A 186 5.89 -7.92 -15.42
CA ALA A 186 5.16 -6.85 -14.72
C ALA A 186 5.98 -6.23 -13.60
N ASN A 187 6.83 -7.01 -12.93
CA ASN A 187 7.74 -6.51 -11.89
C ASN A 187 8.99 -5.82 -12.47
N ASP A 188 9.56 -6.33 -13.56
CA ASP A 188 10.70 -5.73 -14.26
C ASP A 188 10.32 -4.41 -14.96
N ARG A 189 9.08 -4.24 -15.37
CA ARG A 189 8.53 -2.98 -15.89
C ARG A 189 8.25 -1.93 -14.81
N ARG A 190 8.44 -2.25 -13.54
CA ARG A 190 8.30 -1.25 -12.49
C ARG A 190 9.47 -0.30 -12.53
N THR A 191 9.15 0.91 -12.88
CA THR A 191 10.06 2.06 -12.83
C THR A 191 10.71 2.13 -11.45
N THR A 192 12.04 2.06 -11.40
CA THR A 192 12.79 2.25 -10.15
C THR A 192 13.05 3.74 -9.90
N ILE A 193 13.34 4.12 -8.64
CA ILE A 193 13.74 5.50 -8.32
C ILE A 193 14.99 5.89 -9.12
N GLU A 194 15.92 4.96 -9.27
CA GLU A 194 17.17 5.14 -10.02
C GLU A 194 16.92 5.38 -11.51
N ASP A 195 15.95 4.68 -12.12
CA ASP A 195 15.56 4.89 -13.51
C ASP A 195 14.94 6.28 -13.71
N ILE A 196 14.06 6.70 -12.79
CA ILE A 196 13.48 8.04 -12.81
C ILE A 196 14.57 9.10 -12.68
N GLN A 197 15.49 8.94 -11.73
CA GLN A 197 16.60 9.88 -11.55
C GLN A 197 17.45 9.97 -12.81
N ARG A 198 17.78 8.84 -13.45
CA ARG A 198 18.57 8.79 -14.68
C ARG A 198 17.87 9.49 -15.82
N LYS A 199 16.58 9.18 -16.06
CA LYS A 199 15.80 9.79 -17.14
C LYS A 199 15.63 11.30 -16.96
N VAL A 200 15.40 11.75 -15.73
CA VAL A 200 15.33 13.20 -15.43
C VAL A 200 16.70 13.87 -15.64
N CYS A 201 17.79 13.20 -15.23
CA CYS A 201 19.15 13.71 -15.48
C CYS A 201 19.46 13.84 -16.96
N GLU A 202 19.11 12.82 -17.76
CA GLU A 202 19.27 12.83 -19.23
C GLU A 202 18.46 13.99 -19.86
N HIS A 203 17.21 14.16 -19.46
CA HIS A 203 16.32 15.20 -20.01
C HIS A 203 16.80 16.62 -19.72
N TYR A 204 17.29 16.88 -18.50
CA TYR A 204 17.76 18.24 -18.11
C TYR A 204 19.26 18.44 -18.23
N GLY A 205 20.03 17.47 -18.73
CA GLY A 205 21.48 17.58 -18.89
C GLY A 205 22.25 17.76 -17.57
N ILE A 206 21.77 17.20 -16.46
CA ILE A 206 22.42 17.26 -15.17
C ILE A 206 23.03 15.90 -14.78
N ARG A 207 24.00 15.91 -13.86
CA ARG A 207 24.65 14.68 -13.42
C ARG A 207 23.83 13.99 -12.33
N LEU A 208 23.87 12.65 -12.29
CA LEU A 208 23.19 11.87 -11.26
C LEU A 208 23.61 12.26 -9.82
N ALA A 209 24.89 12.65 -9.66
CA ALA A 209 25.40 13.18 -8.38
C ALA A 209 24.66 14.43 -7.92
N ASP A 210 24.11 15.23 -8.82
CA ASP A 210 23.36 16.43 -8.51
C ASP A 210 21.99 16.10 -7.87
N MET A 211 21.43 14.90 -8.12
CA MET A 211 20.20 14.41 -7.42
C MET A 211 20.42 14.22 -5.91
N HIS A 212 21.63 13.83 -5.51
CA HIS A 212 21.99 13.59 -4.11
C HIS A 212 22.63 14.81 -3.43
N SER A 213 23.04 15.81 -4.22
CA SER A 213 23.81 16.96 -3.72
C SER A 213 22.97 17.91 -2.87
N PRO A 214 23.58 18.64 -1.89
CA PRO A 214 22.87 19.68 -1.11
C PRO A 214 22.59 20.96 -1.90
N ARG A 215 23.03 21.06 -3.17
CA ARG A 215 22.87 22.26 -3.99
C ARG A 215 21.41 22.66 -4.14
N ARG A 216 21.13 23.97 -3.93
CA ARG A 216 19.77 24.55 -4.01
C ARG A 216 19.57 25.45 -5.24
N ALA A 217 20.57 25.56 -6.11
CA ALA A 217 20.45 26.34 -7.35
C ALA A 217 19.30 25.81 -8.23
N ARG A 218 18.48 26.70 -8.77
CA ARG A 218 17.27 26.39 -9.53
C ARG A 218 17.47 25.34 -10.65
N PRO A 219 18.58 25.39 -11.44
CA PRO A 219 18.83 24.41 -12.51
C PRO A 219 19.01 22.98 -12.02
N VAL A 220 19.33 22.77 -10.73
CA VAL A 220 19.51 21.46 -10.11
C VAL A 220 18.32 21.12 -9.20
N ALA A 221 17.80 22.10 -8.48
CA ALA A 221 16.73 21.88 -7.50
C ALA A 221 15.40 21.51 -8.20
N ARG A 222 15.08 22.17 -9.33
CA ARG A 222 13.82 21.94 -10.05
C ARG A 222 13.73 20.55 -10.69
N PRO A 223 14.73 20.07 -11.45
CA PRO A 223 14.76 18.68 -11.91
C PRO A 223 14.69 17.66 -10.79
N ARG A 224 15.38 17.89 -9.68
CA ARG A 224 15.33 17.02 -8.50
C ARG A 224 13.93 16.96 -7.90
N GLN A 225 13.24 18.09 -7.74
CA GLN A 225 11.86 18.13 -7.27
C GLN A 225 10.92 17.41 -8.22
N LEU A 226 11.11 17.55 -9.55
CA LEU A 226 10.35 16.82 -10.54
C LEU A 226 10.60 15.30 -10.47
N ALA A 227 11.85 14.88 -10.26
CA ALA A 227 12.18 13.48 -10.02
C ALA A 227 11.51 12.93 -8.74
N MET A 228 11.49 13.69 -7.65
CA MET A 228 10.77 13.32 -6.42
C MET A 228 9.27 13.17 -6.66
N TYR A 229 8.67 14.10 -7.41
CA TYR A 229 7.26 14.05 -7.81
C TYR A 229 6.97 12.80 -8.65
N LEU A 230 7.79 12.52 -9.68
CA LEU A 230 7.65 11.33 -10.51
C LEU A 230 7.81 10.04 -9.69
N CYS A 231 8.76 9.99 -8.74
CA CYS A 231 8.92 8.86 -7.84
C CYS A 231 7.65 8.62 -7.01
N LYS A 232 7.03 9.68 -6.48
CA LYS A 232 5.76 9.56 -5.75
C LYS A 232 4.62 9.07 -6.63
N GLN A 233 4.58 9.47 -7.90
CA GLN A 233 3.50 9.13 -8.83
C GLN A 233 3.66 7.74 -9.48
N LEU A 234 4.88 7.34 -9.80
CA LEU A 234 5.16 6.16 -10.63
C LEU A 234 5.69 4.96 -9.84
N THR A 235 5.98 5.13 -8.54
CA THR A 235 6.49 4.04 -7.69
C THR A 235 5.64 3.87 -6.44
N THR A 236 5.75 2.70 -5.83
CA THR A 236 5.08 2.37 -4.55
C THR A 236 5.93 2.70 -3.33
N HIS A 237 7.06 3.40 -3.52
CA HIS A 237 7.97 3.76 -2.42
C HIS A 237 7.38 4.83 -1.51
N SER A 238 7.60 4.66 -0.21
CA SER A 238 7.23 5.66 0.80
C SER A 238 8.10 6.93 0.69
N LEU A 239 7.59 8.06 1.16
CA LEU A 239 8.33 9.31 1.17
C LEU A 239 9.69 9.23 1.90
N PRO A 240 9.83 8.51 3.04
CA PRO A 240 11.13 8.29 3.66
C PRO A 240 12.10 7.48 2.79
N GLU A 241 11.62 6.48 2.04
CA GLU A 241 12.45 5.70 1.11
C GLU A 241 12.93 6.54 -0.06
N ILE A 242 12.03 7.33 -0.66
CA ILE A 242 12.39 8.32 -1.67
C ILE A 242 13.45 9.27 -1.09
N GLY A 243 13.25 9.80 0.11
CA GLY A 243 14.20 10.70 0.76
C GLY A 243 15.61 10.09 0.90
N ARG A 244 15.69 8.83 1.32
CA ARG A 244 16.97 8.09 1.40
C ARG A 244 17.69 8.04 0.05
N LYS A 245 16.96 7.76 -1.03
CA LYS A 245 17.50 7.68 -2.40
C LYS A 245 17.83 9.04 -3.02
N PHE A 246 17.42 10.14 -2.43
CA PHE A 246 17.76 11.51 -2.84
C PHE A 246 18.80 12.16 -1.89
N GLY A 247 19.74 11.37 -1.38
CA GLY A 247 20.85 11.84 -0.55
C GLY A 247 20.52 11.97 0.93
N GLY A 248 19.67 11.07 1.46
CA GLY A 248 19.31 11.03 2.89
C GLY A 248 18.43 12.19 3.33
N ARG A 249 17.58 12.70 2.43
CA ARG A 249 16.66 13.81 2.73
C ARG A 249 15.51 13.34 3.60
N ASP A 250 15.09 14.22 4.50
CA ASP A 250 13.91 14.00 5.32
C ASP A 250 12.63 13.95 4.43
N HIS A 251 11.64 13.18 4.87
CA HIS A 251 10.35 13.05 4.17
C HIS A 251 9.64 14.40 3.99
N THR A 252 9.82 15.35 4.90
CA THR A 252 9.26 16.70 4.78
C THR A 252 9.83 17.45 3.57
N THR A 253 11.12 17.23 3.25
CA THR A 253 11.74 17.78 2.04
C THR A 253 11.11 17.22 0.78
N ILE A 254 10.74 15.93 0.79
CA ILE A 254 10.07 15.28 -0.35
C ILE A 254 8.66 15.85 -0.51
N ILE A 255 7.89 15.98 0.59
CA ILE A 255 6.56 16.61 0.57
C ILE A 255 6.63 18.01 -0.03
N HIS A 256 7.56 18.85 0.45
CA HIS A 256 7.73 20.20 -0.10
C HIS A 256 8.10 20.21 -1.58
N GLY A 257 8.99 19.29 -2.01
CA GLY A 257 9.38 19.16 -3.41
C GLY A 257 8.20 18.78 -4.30
N VAL A 258 7.39 17.83 -3.85
CA VAL A 258 6.19 17.37 -4.55
C VAL A 258 5.16 18.49 -4.67
N ARG A 259 4.77 19.14 -3.56
CA ARG A 259 3.81 20.25 -3.54
C ARG A 259 4.26 21.40 -4.45
N LYS A 260 5.57 21.70 -4.44
CA LYS A 260 6.11 22.76 -5.29
C LYS A 260 5.95 22.47 -6.77
N ILE A 261 6.09 21.21 -7.19
CA ILE A 261 5.85 20.81 -8.58
C ILE A 261 4.34 20.87 -8.89
N GLU A 262 3.47 20.40 -8.00
CA GLU A 262 2.01 20.48 -8.17
C GLU A 262 1.53 21.93 -8.38
N GLU A 263 2.05 22.88 -7.57
CA GLU A 263 1.78 24.31 -7.73
C GLU A 263 2.26 24.85 -9.11
N LEU A 264 3.46 24.45 -9.50
CA LEU A 264 4.06 24.93 -10.76
C LEU A 264 3.35 24.38 -12.01
N LEU A 265 2.88 23.13 -11.95
CA LEU A 265 2.12 22.50 -13.03
C LEU A 265 0.81 23.24 -13.34
N ALA A 266 0.25 23.96 -12.38
CA ALA A 266 -0.96 24.77 -12.61
C ALA A 266 -0.72 25.96 -13.54
N GLY A 267 0.49 26.54 -13.54
CA GLY A 267 0.82 27.78 -14.27
C GLY A 267 1.92 27.70 -15.33
N ASP A 268 2.65 26.58 -15.43
CA ASP A 268 3.83 26.43 -16.29
C ASP A 268 3.59 25.37 -17.39
N PRO A 269 3.23 25.78 -18.64
CA PRO A 269 3.00 24.83 -19.73
C PRO A 269 4.25 24.02 -20.10
N VAL A 270 5.44 24.64 -20.07
CA VAL A 270 6.70 23.97 -20.42
C VAL A 270 6.97 22.82 -19.44
N LEU A 271 6.73 23.04 -18.14
CA LEU A 271 6.91 22.00 -17.15
C LEU A 271 5.91 20.84 -17.34
N ARG A 272 4.70 21.12 -17.84
CA ARG A 272 3.73 20.08 -18.20
C ARG A 272 4.21 19.23 -19.37
N ASP A 273 4.73 19.85 -20.40
CA ASP A 273 5.27 19.15 -21.57
C ASP A 273 6.50 18.31 -21.21
N ASP A 274 7.39 18.85 -20.38
CA ASP A 274 8.53 18.10 -19.80
C ASP A 274 8.05 16.86 -19.02
N LEU A 275 7.04 17.04 -18.17
CA LEU A 275 6.47 15.95 -17.37
C LEU A 275 5.89 14.83 -18.24
N GLU A 276 5.12 15.18 -19.28
CA GLU A 276 4.53 14.19 -20.18
C GLU A 276 5.59 13.48 -21.02
N SER A 277 6.62 14.20 -21.46
CA SER A 277 7.76 13.62 -22.17
C SER A 277 8.55 12.64 -21.31
N LEU A 278 8.79 13.01 -20.05
CA LEU A 278 9.45 12.15 -19.05
C LEU A 278 8.62 10.91 -18.71
N LYS A 279 7.31 11.05 -18.52
CA LYS A 279 6.43 9.89 -18.28
C LYS A 279 6.49 8.90 -19.44
N LYS A 280 6.45 9.37 -20.68
CA LYS A 280 6.60 8.53 -21.87
C LYS A 280 7.97 7.85 -21.92
N ALA A 281 9.05 8.59 -21.66
CA ALA A 281 10.42 8.06 -21.66
C ALA A 281 10.69 7.04 -20.53
N ILE A 282 9.98 7.16 -19.41
CA ILE A 282 10.09 6.25 -18.26
C ILE A 282 9.26 4.97 -18.52
N ALA A 283 8.14 5.08 -19.22
CA ALA A 283 7.27 3.95 -19.54
C ALA A 283 7.77 3.10 -20.73
N ALA A 284 8.70 3.64 -21.54
CA ALA A 284 9.32 2.96 -22.68
C ALA A 284 10.49 2.09 -22.24
#